data_c796efd6cd948f5029debcb75697cd8d
#
_entry.id   c796efd6cd948f5029debcb75697cd8d
#
_cell.length_a   1.000
_cell.length_b   1.000
_cell.length_c   1.000
_cell.angle_alpha   90.00
_cell.angle_beta   90.00
_cell.angle_gamma   90.00
#
_symmetry.space_group_name_H-M   'P 1'
#
loop_
_entity.id
_entity.type
_entity.pdbx_description
1 polymer ?
#
loop_
_entity_poly.entity_id
_entity_poly.type
_entity_poly.pdbx_seq_one_letter_code
_entity_poly.pdbx_strand_id
1 'polypeptide(L)'
;MLFPNFSLGEEYEHAPPATNRQISPYLPSGRFRTGLPVEGLAIERGDLFYACPRASVFYGTALDADLRTRGVSTLVMAGISTTGVVLSSVAWASDADYDVRL
;
A
#
# COMPACT_ATOMS: atom_id res chain seq x y z
N MET A 1 -6.04 11.76 6.12
CA MET A 1 -5.68 10.33 6.20
C MET A 1 -5.24 9.84 4.83
N LEU A 2 -4.38 8.85 4.80
CA LEU A 2 -3.86 8.27 3.56
C LEU A 2 -4.35 6.83 3.46
N PHE A 3 -4.87 6.45 2.29
CA PHE A 3 -5.40 5.11 2.04
C PHE A 3 -4.62 4.42 0.91
N PRO A 4 -3.48 3.79 1.23
CA PRO A 4 -2.80 2.95 0.26
C PRO A 4 -3.54 1.61 0.12
N ASN A 5 -3.82 1.23 -1.11
CA ASN A 5 -4.55 0.01 -1.40
C ASN A 5 -3.78 -0.84 -2.40
N PHE A 6 -3.74 -2.15 -2.19
CA PHE A 6 -3.12 -3.07 -3.12
C PHE A 6 -3.90 -3.10 -4.42
N SER A 7 -3.26 -2.77 -5.51
CA SER A 7 -3.88 -2.73 -6.84
C SER A 7 -2.84 -3.03 -7.91
N LEU A 8 -3.15 -3.98 -8.76
CA LEU A 8 -2.28 -4.39 -9.88
C LEU A 8 -2.69 -3.75 -11.21
N GLY A 9 -3.75 -2.93 -11.20
CA GLY A 9 -4.31 -2.33 -12.41
C GLY A 9 -5.41 -3.19 -13.02
N GLU A 10 -6.38 -2.56 -13.68
CA GLU A 10 -7.53 -3.26 -14.27
C GLU A 10 -7.12 -4.30 -15.31
N GLU A 11 -6.06 -4.04 -16.05
CA GLU A 11 -5.49 -4.94 -17.06
C GLU A 11 -4.24 -5.65 -16.55
N TYR A 12 -4.03 -5.69 -15.24
CA TYR A 12 -2.85 -6.27 -14.62
C TYR A 12 -1.53 -5.65 -15.12
N GLU A 13 -1.53 -4.35 -15.41
CA GLU A 13 -0.34 -3.64 -15.91
C GLU A 13 0.85 -3.73 -14.95
N HIS A 14 0.56 -3.82 -13.66
CA HIS A 14 1.57 -3.86 -12.59
C HIS A 14 1.71 -5.24 -11.94
N ALA A 15 1.14 -6.27 -12.56
CA ALA A 15 1.23 -7.63 -12.05
C ALA A 15 2.69 -8.13 -12.05
N PRO A 16 3.09 -8.90 -11.04
CA PRO A 16 4.44 -9.45 -11.00
C PRO A 16 4.59 -10.62 -11.99
N PRO A 17 5.84 -10.94 -12.37
CA PRO A 17 6.10 -12.16 -13.13
C PRO A 17 5.80 -13.41 -12.30
N ALA A 18 5.71 -14.57 -12.95
CA ALA A 18 5.41 -15.84 -12.32
C ALA A 18 6.43 -16.24 -11.23
N THR A 19 7.62 -15.68 -11.26
CA THR A 19 8.63 -15.87 -10.22
C THR A 19 8.18 -15.35 -8.85
N ASN A 20 7.25 -14.42 -8.81
CA ASN A 20 6.63 -13.98 -7.57
C ASN A 20 5.50 -14.95 -7.21
N ARG A 21 5.84 -15.97 -6.44
CA ARG A 21 4.89 -17.04 -6.06
C ARG A 21 3.89 -16.64 -4.98
N GLN A 22 4.08 -15.50 -4.35
CA GLN A 22 3.16 -14.98 -3.35
C GLN A 22 1.95 -14.30 -3.98
N ILE A 23 2.13 -13.65 -5.10
CA ILE A 23 1.08 -12.86 -5.76
C ILE A 23 0.54 -13.54 -7.01
N SER A 24 1.41 -14.09 -7.86
CA SER A 24 0.99 -14.61 -9.16
C SER A 24 -0.11 -15.68 -9.11
N PRO A 25 -0.23 -16.53 -8.06
CA PRO A 25 -1.32 -17.50 -7.99
C PRO A 25 -2.72 -16.88 -7.91
N TYR A 26 -2.84 -15.61 -7.51
CA TYR A 26 -4.14 -14.94 -7.42
C TYR A 26 -4.59 -14.33 -8.74
N LEU A 27 -3.71 -14.20 -9.74
CA LEU A 27 -4.05 -13.53 -11.00
C LEU A 27 -5.18 -14.20 -11.78
N PRO A 28 -5.24 -15.54 -11.90
CA PRO A 28 -6.34 -16.17 -12.61
C PRO A 28 -7.72 -15.90 -12.00
N SER A 29 -7.80 -15.60 -10.72
CA SER A 29 -9.07 -15.29 -10.05
C SER A 29 -9.58 -13.87 -10.32
N GLY A 30 -8.79 -13.03 -10.96
CA GLY A 30 -9.14 -11.63 -11.22
C GLY A 30 -9.02 -10.70 -10.02
N ARG A 31 -8.39 -11.16 -8.94
CA ARG A 31 -8.21 -10.36 -7.72
C ARG A 31 -7.22 -9.23 -7.91
N PHE A 32 -7.37 -8.20 -7.08
CA PHE A 32 -6.43 -7.08 -6.96
C PHE A 32 -6.27 -6.24 -8.22
N ARG A 33 -7.26 -6.24 -9.09
CA ARG A 33 -7.27 -5.33 -10.26
C ARG A 33 -7.39 -3.88 -9.83
N THR A 34 -8.33 -3.63 -8.92
CA THR A 34 -8.54 -2.31 -8.33
C THR A 34 -8.57 -2.45 -6.82
N GLY A 35 -7.85 -1.58 -6.13
CA GLY A 35 -7.86 -1.54 -4.68
C GLY A 35 -8.74 -0.39 -4.20
N LEU A 36 -9.69 -0.70 -3.35
CA LEU A 36 -10.55 0.28 -2.70
C LEU A 36 -10.50 0.10 -1.19
N PRO A 37 -10.66 1.17 -0.42
CA PRO A 37 -10.78 1.04 1.04
C PRO A 37 -11.92 0.12 1.43
N VAL A 38 -11.77 -0.54 2.58
CA VAL A 38 -12.86 -1.38 3.13
C VAL A 38 -14.09 -0.51 3.38
N GLU A 39 -15.27 -1.08 3.16
CA GLU A 39 -16.52 -0.40 3.50
C GLU A 39 -16.58 -0.06 4.99
N GLY A 40 -17.24 1.03 5.29
CA GLY A 40 -17.41 1.49 6.67
C GLY A 40 -16.35 2.47 7.16
N LEU A 41 -15.31 2.71 6.39
CA LEU A 41 -14.36 3.77 6.71
C LEU A 41 -14.97 5.14 6.42
N ALA A 42 -14.78 6.06 7.35
CA ALA A 42 -15.23 7.44 7.17
C ALA A 42 -14.19 8.20 6.32
N ILE A 43 -14.40 8.22 5.02
CA ILE A 43 -13.52 8.91 4.08
C ILE A 43 -13.92 10.37 4.02
N GLU A 44 -12.96 11.25 4.19
CA GLU A 44 -13.16 12.69 4.22
C GLU A 44 -12.54 13.36 2.99
N ARG A 45 -12.99 14.58 2.72
CA ARG A 45 -12.39 15.41 1.68
C ARG A 45 -10.93 15.70 2.05
N GLY A 46 -10.03 15.52 1.12
CA GLY A 46 -8.60 15.72 1.34
C GLY A 46 -7.85 14.45 1.71
N ASP A 47 -8.54 13.35 1.98
CA ASP A 47 -7.90 12.05 2.13
C ASP A 47 -7.29 11.63 0.79
N LEU A 48 -6.10 11.04 0.85
CA LEU A 48 -5.37 10.63 -0.34
C LEU A 48 -5.39 9.12 -0.51
N PHE A 49 -5.43 8.69 -1.77
CA PHE A 49 -5.48 7.29 -2.14
C PHE A 49 -4.25 6.93 -2.97
N TYR A 50 -3.67 5.76 -2.71
CA TYR A 50 -2.53 5.25 -3.46
C TYR A 50 -2.82 3.84 -3.94
N ALA A 51 -2.55 3.58 -5.21
CA ALA A 51 -2.56 2.23 -5.77
C ALA A 51 -1.17 1.63 -5.59
N CYS A 52 -1.08 0.56 -4.81
CA CYS A 52 0.18 -0.06 -4.43
C CYS A 52 0.35 -1.39 -5.15
N PRO A 53 1.39 -1.56 -5.99
CA PRO A 53 1.54 -2.77 -6.80
C PRO A 53 2.13 -3.95 -6.04
N ARG A 54 2.58 -3.74 -4.82
CA ARG A 54 3.16 -4.78 -3.97
C ARG A 54 2.69 -4.61 -2.53
N ALA A 55 3.12 -5.49 -1.63
CA ALA A 55 2.69 -5.48 -0.24
C ALA A 55 3.12 -4.22 0.51
N SER A 56 4.35 -3.77 0.33
CA SER A 56 4.77 -2.49 0.90
C SER A 56 4.06 -1.34 0.20
N VAL A 57 3.44 -0.46 0.97
CA VAL A 57 2.74 0.71 0.42
C VAL A 57 3.70 1.74 -0.18
N PHE A 58 4.98 1.61 0.10
CA PHE A 58 6.02 2.51 -0.42
C PHE A 58 6.62 2.02 -1.74
N TYR A 59 6.56 0.73 -2.01
CA TYR A 59 7.15 0.17 -3.22
C TYR A 59 6.37 0.61 -4.46
N GLY A 60 7.06 1.27 -5.38
CA GLY A 60 6.46 1.71 -6.64
C GLY A 60 5.43 2.82 -6.51
N THR A 61 5.40 3.55 -5.38
CA THR A 61 4.47 4.67 -5.16
C THR A 61 5.23 5.96 -4.84
N ALA A 62 4.53 7.08 -4.95
CA ALA A 62 5.06 8.38 -4.57
C ALA A 62 4.87 8.70 -3.07
N LEU A 63 4.45 7.72 -2.26
CA LEU A 63 4.05 7.97 -0.88
C LEU A 63 5.17 8.60 -0.05
N ASP A 64 6.38 8.07 -0.11
CA ASP A 64 7.52 8.62 0.63
C ASP A 64 7.81 10.06 0.21
N ALA A 65 7.86 10.32 -1.08
CA ALA A 65 8.10 11.67 -1.59
C ALA A 65 7.03 12.65 -1.13
N ASP A 66 5.77 12.24 -1.14
CA ASP A 66 4.66 13.08 -0.69
C ASP A 66 4.72 13.36 0.80
N LEU A 67 5.04 12.36 1.61
CA LEU A 67 5.20 12.53 3.05
C LEU A 67 6.36 13.47 3.39
N ARG A 68 7.51 13.32 2.72
CA ARG A 68 8.66 14.21 2.92
C ARG A 68 8.34 15.64 2.52
N THR A 69 7.66 15.81 1.41
CA THR A 69 7.23 17.14 0.92
C THR A 69 6.32 17.84 1.93
N ARG A 70 5.49 17.08 2.63
CA ARG A 70 4.57 17.60 3.65
C ARG A 70 5.23 17.76 5.03
N GLY A 71 6.49 17.40 5.17
CA GLY A 71 7.20 17.47 6.45
C GLY A 71 6.75 16.43 7.46
N VAL A 72 6.17 15.33 7.01
CA VAL A 72 5.72 14.25 7.90
C VAL A 72 6.90 13.40 8.34
N SER A 73 7.05 13.18 9.63
CA SER A 73 8.11 12.33 10.21
C SER A 73 7.56 11.20 11.09
N THR A 74 6.32 11.30 11.52
CA THR A 74 5.66 10.29 12.35
C THR A 74 4.50 9.68 11.58
N LEU A 75 4.43 8.35 11.56
CA LEU A 75 3.37 7.61 10.89
C LEU A 75 2.64 6.73 11.91
N VAL A 76 1.31 6.83 11.93
CA VAL A 76 0.47 5.87 12.62
C VAL A 76 -0.11 4.94 11.55
N MET A 77 0.22 3.67 11.64
CA MET A 77 -0.08 2.71 10.59
C MET A 77 -1.01 1.61 11.09
N ALA A 78 -1.99 1.29 10.28
CA ALA A 78 -2.92 0.19 10.52
C ALA A 78 -3.41 -0.37 9.19
N GLY A 79 -3.93 -1.56 9.18
CA GLY A 79 -4.48 -2.10 7.93
C GLY A 79 -4.59 -3.62 7.89
N ILE A 80 -4.92 -4.11 6.73
CA ILE A 80 -5.10 -5.50 6.36
C ILE A 80 -4.15 -5.78 5.17
N SER A 81 -3.36 -6.81 5.20
CA SER A 81 -3.13 -7.75 6.30
C SER A 81 -1.97 -7.29 7.18
N THR A 82 -1.98 -7.69 8.44
CA THR A 82 -0.94 -7.31 9.41
C THR A 82 0.42 -7.90 9.04
N THR A 83 0.46 -9.17 8.65
CA THR A 83 1.72 -9.88 8.37
C THR A 83 2.28 -9.60 6.97
N GLY A 84 1.46 -9.13 6.04
CA GLY A 84 1.89 -8.80 4.69
C GLY A 84 2.07 -7.29 4.52
N VAL A 85 0.96 -6.59 4.34
CA VAL A 85 0.97 -5.17 3.99
C VAL A 85 1.54 -4.30 5.13
N VAL A 86 1.03 -4.46 6.35
CA VAL A 86 1.45 -3.61 7.46
C VAL A 86 2.90 -3.87 7.82
N LEU A 87 3.29 -5.14 7.98
CA LEU A 87 4.66 -5.49 8.36
C LEU A 87 5.68 -5.01 7.32
N SER A 88 5.43 -5.26 6.04
CA SER A 88 6.33 -4.81 4.96
C SER A 88 6.45 -3.28 4.93
N SER A 89 5.36 -2.59 5.14
CA SER A 89 5.34 -1.13 5.13
C SER A 89 6.03 -0.53 6.35
N VAL A 90 5.84 -1.13 7.52
CA VAL A 90 6.51 -0.71 8.77
C VAL A 90 8.02 -0.89 8.65
N ALA A 91 8.48 -2.03 8.14
CA ALA A 91 9.91 -2.27 7.94
C ALA A 91 10.53 -1.23 7.02
N TRP A 92 9.88 -0.94 5.91
CA TRP A 92 10.36 0.07 4.96
C TRP A 92 10.40 1.46 5.60
N ALA A 93 9.32 1.85 6.27
CA ALA A 93 9.24 3.17 6.90
C ALA A 93 10.26 3.34 8.01
N SER A 94 10.50 2.30 8.80
CA SER A 94 11.52 2.30 9.83
C SER A 94 12.92 2.50 9.24
N ASP A 95 13.23 1.79 8.17
CA ASP A 95 14.51 1.93 7.47
C ASP A 95 14.67 3.31 6.82
N ALA A 96 13.57 3.97 6.51
CA ALA A 96 13.55 5.32 5.96
C ALA A 96 13.50 6.43 7.03
N ASP A 97 13.73 6.07 8.28
CA ASP A 97 13.83 6.99 9.41
C ASP A 97 12.51 7.67 9.81
N TYR A 98 11.38 7.05 9.54
CA TYR A 98 10.12 7.51 10.14
C TYR A 98 9.97 7.02 11.57
N ASP A 99 9.33 7.83 12.42
CA ASP A 99 8.81 7.38 13.71
C ASP A 99 7.50 6.64 13.47
N VAL A 100 7.56 5.30 13.53
CA VAL A 100 6.40 4.46 13.19
C VAL A 100 5.68 4.01 14.45
N ARG A 101 4.37 4.18 14.45
CA ARG A 101 3.49 3.77 15.54
C ARG A 101 2.33 2.93 15.01
N LEU A 102 1.91 1.97 15.79
CA LEU A 102 0.83 1.05 15.43
C LEU A 102 -0.40 1.23 16.31
#